data_41ec2161be64c18620d01e33e2bd8498
#
_entry.id   41ec2161be64c18620d01e33e2bd8498
#
_cell.length_a   1.000
_cell.length_b   1.000
_cell.length_c   1.000
_cell.angle_alpha   90.00
_cell.angle_beta   90.00
_cell.angle_gamma   90.00
#
_symmetry.space_group_name_H-M   'P 1'
#
loop_
_entity.id
_entity.type
_entity.pdbx_description
1 polymer ?
#
loop_
_entity_poly.entity_id
_entity_poly.type
_entity_poly.pdbx_seq_one_letter_code
_entity_poly.pdbx_strand_id
1 'polypeptide(L)'
;MAEQQVFATKGNLILYKKALKLAALGYELLDRKRNILIRELMSLVDKAGELRGSIEDTYKEAYSALQLANISMGLVTPYANCIPVETGVEISTRSVMGVELPKVTLKERHLKVTYGFSQTDSQLDRAYLAFEKVKQTTAVLAEVENSIYRLSVAIKKTQRRANALQNIIIPRNEHIVKFITDSLEEKDREEFSRMKVIKAAKLKSAK
;
A
#
# COMPACT_ATOMS: atom_id res chain seq x y z
N MET A 1 15.95 -22.48 14.41
CA MET A 1 14.51 -22.41 14.76
C MET A 1 14.14 -23.73 15.37
N ALA A 2 13.58 -23.75 16.59
CA ALA A 2 13.20 -24.99 17.26
C ALA A 2 12.19 -25.74 16.41
N GLU A 3 12.52 -26.95 15.99
CA GLU A 3 11.57 -27.89 15.40
C GLU A 3 10.52 -28.19 16.48
N GLN A 4 9.33 -27.64 16.28
CA GLN A 4 8.19 -28.10 17.08
C GLN A 4 8.01 -29.59 16.78
N GLN A 5 8.25 -30.44 17.78
CA GLN A 5 7.95 -31.87 17.71
C GLN A 5 6.44 -32.01 17.47
N VAL A 6 6.08 -32.31 16.25
CA VAL A 6 4.70 -32.53 15.85
C VAL A 6 4.38 -34.00 16.02
N PHE A 7 3.46 -34.33 16.92
CA PHE A 7 2.99 -35.70 17.11
C PHE A 7 2.16 -36.17 15.91
N ALA A 8 2.51 -37.34 15.37
CA ALA A 8 1.80 -37.97 14.25
C ALA A 8 0.47 -38.55 14.74
N THR A 9 -0.60 -37.74 14.65
CA THR A 9 -1.98 -38.11 14.98
C THR A 9 -2.93 -37.73 13.84
N LYS A 10 -4.03 -38.49 13.69
CA LYS A 10 -5.09 -38.19 12.69
C LYS A 10 -5.68 -36.79 12.87
N GLY A 11 -5.80 -36.31 14.12
CA GLY A 11 -6.26 -34.96 14.44
C GLY A 11 -5.31 -33.87 13.92
N ASN A 12 -4.01 -34.02 14.16
CA ASN A 12 -2.99 -33.09 13.66
C ASN A 12 -2.92 -33.09 12.12
N LEU A 13 -3.08 -34.25 11.48
CA LEU A 13 -3.13 -34.33 10.01
C LEU A 13 -4.25 -33.47 9.43
N ILE A 14 -5.45 -33.54 10.02
CA ILE A 14 -6.59 -32.72 9.58
C ILE A 14 -6.31 -31.22 9.80
N LEU A 15 -5.74 -30.85 10.95
CA LEU A 15 -5.41 -29.48 11.27
C LEU A 15 -4.38 -28.88 10.28
N TYR A 16 -3.28 -29.61 10.04
CA TYR A 16 -2.25 -29.13 9.10
C TYR A 16 -2.72 -29.13 7.64
N LYS A 17 -3.55 -30.07 7.20
CA LYS A 17 -4.20 -30.02 5.90
C LYS A 17 -5.12 -28.80 5.74
N LYS A 18 -5.89 -28.44 6.80
CA LYS A 18 -6.69 -27.21 6.80
C LYS A 18 -5.81 -25.96 6.78
N ALA A 19 -4.74 -25.91 7.59
CA ALA A 19 -3.81 -24.81 7.63
C ALA A 19 -3.11 -24.60 6.27
N LEU A 20 -2.72 -25.67 5.59
CA LEU A 20 -2.15 -25.63 4.25
C LEU A 20 -3.13 -25.01 3.23
N LYS A 21 -4.38 -25.47 3.22
CA LYS A 21 -5.42 -24.89 2.35
C LYS A 21 -5.65 -23.41 2.62
N LEU A 22 -5.73 -23.01 3.91
CA LEU A 22 -5.89 -21.61 4.30
C LEU A 22 -4.68 -20.76 3.89
N ALA A 23 -3.46 -21.29 4.03
CA ALA A 23 -2.24 -20.60 3.63
C ALA A 23 -2.19 -20.39 2.10
N ALA A 24 -2.58 -21.39 1.32
CA ALA A 24 -2.64 -21.30 -0.15
C ALA A 24 -3.69 -20.25 -0.59
N LEU A 25 -4.90 -20.29 -0.04
CA LEU A 25 -5.93 -19.27 -0.31
C LEU A 25 -5.49 -17.88 0.14
N GLY A 26 -4.85 -17.77 1.30
CA GLY A 26 -4.31 -16.51 1.80
C GLY A 26 -3.24 -15.92 0.89
N TYR A 27 -2.35 -16.76 0.36
CA TYR A 27 -1.36 -16.35 -0.63
C TYR A 27 -2.03 -15.81 -1.91
N GLU A 28 -3.00 -16.54 -2.46
CA GLU A 28 -3.72 -16.13 -3.68
C GLU A 28 -4.43 -14.77 -3.49
N LEU A 29 -5.11 -14.59 -2.36
CA LEU A 29 -5.78 -13.33 -2.03
C LEU A 29 -4.79 -12.16 -1.88
N LEU A 30 -3.64 -12.39 -1.24
CA LEU A 30 -2.60 -11.36 -1.10
C LEU A 30 -1.96 -11.02 -2.45
N ASP A 31 -1.77 -12.00 -3.32
CA ASP A 31 -1.25 -11.79 -4.66
C ASP A 31 -2.21 -10.97 -5.53
N ARG A 32 -3.50 -11.32 -5.52
CA ARG A 32 -4.55 -10.53 -6.18
C ARG A 32 -4.61 -9.10 -5.64
N LYS A 33 -4.57 -8.94 -4.31
CA LYS A 33 -4.51 -7.61 -3.67
C LYS A 33 -3.30 -6.82 -4.15
N ARG A 34 -2.12 -7.41 -4.16
CA ARG A 34 -0.89 -6.78 -4.64
C ARG A 34 -1.03 -6.28 -6.08
N ASN A 35 -1.56 -7.13 -6.97
CA ASN A 35 -1.70 -6.80 -8.39
C ASN A 35 -2.66 -5.61 -8.61
N ILE A 36 -3.74 -5.51 -7.83
CA ILE A 36 -4.66 -4.37 -7.89
C ILE A 36 -3.96 -3.09 -7.39
N LEU A 37 -3.23 -3.17 -6.26
CA LEU A 37 -2.50 -2.02 -5.73
C LEU A 37 -1.40 -1.52 -6.69
N ILE A 38 -0.73 -2.44 -7.40
CA ILE A 38 0.28 -2.08 -8.42
C ILE A 38 -0.38 -1.35 -9.59
N ARG A 39 -1.53 -1.80 -10.09
CA ARG A 39 -2.25 -1.11 -11.17
C ARG A 39 -2.65 0.31 -10.77
N GLU A 40 -3.18 0.48 -9.57
CA GLU A 40 -3.54 1.81 -9.06
C GLU A 40 -2.29 2.70 -8.91
N LEU A 41 -1.18 2.15 -8.41
CA LEU A 41 0.08 2.87 -8.29
C LEU A 41 0.60 3.33 -9.65
N MET A 42 0.60 2.47 -10.67
CA MET A 42 1.05 2.84 -12.03
C MET A 42 0.20 3.96 -12.61
N SER A 43 -1.13 3.87 -12.48
CA SER A 43 -2.04 4.94 -12.90
C SER A 43 -1.76 6.29 -12.22
N LEU A 44 -1.34 6.28 -10.94
CA LEU A 44 -0.97 7.50 -10.23
C LEU A 44 0.43 8.01 -10.63
N VAL A 45 1.36 7.11 -10.95
CA VAL A 45 2.69 7.48 -11.44
C VAL A 45 2.59 8.18 -12.80
N ASP A 46 1.75 7.67 -13.70
CA ASP A 46 1.52 8.28 -15.01
C ASP A 46 0.95 9.71 -14.84
N LYS A 47 -0.07 9.87 -13.97
CA LYS A 47 -0.60 11.19 -13.62
C LYS A 47 0.43 12.12 -12.99
N ALA A 48 1.30 11.59 -12.12
CA ALA A 48 2.37 12.38 -11.52
C ALA A 48 3.37 12.87 -12.57
N GLY A 49 3.66 12.06 -13.59
CA GLY A 49 4.51 12.43 -14.72
C GLY A 49 3.95 13.61 -15.53
N GLU A 50 2.66 13.56 -15.87
CA GLU A 50 1.95 14.64 -16.57
C GLU A 50 1.91 15.93 -15.74
N LEU A 51 1.59 15.81 -14.44
CA LEU A 51 1.52 16.95 -13.53
C LEU A 51 2.90 17.63 -13.34
N ARG A 52 3.99 16.88 -13.27
CA ARG A 52 5.33 17.45 -13.08
C ARG A 52 5.71 18.39 -14.21
N GLY A 53 5.41 18.05 -15.46
CA GLY A 53 5.66 18.94 -16.59
C GLY A 53 4.88 20.25 -16.47
N SER A 54 3.57 20.16 -16.21
CA SER A 54 2.71 21.34 -16.09
C SER A 54 3.05 22.22 -14.87
N ILE A 55 3.51 21.61 -13.78
CA ILE A 55 3.93 22.32 -12.57
C ILE A 55 5.21 23.10 -12.82
N GLU A 56 6.21 22.52 -13.48
CA GLU A 56 7.45 23.20 -13.75
C GLU A 56 7.22 24.48 -14.59
N ASP A 57 6.33 24.42 -15.55
CA ASP A 57 5.98 25.59 -16.37
C ASP A 57 5.19 26.64 -15.57
N THR A 58 4.22 26.22 -14.74
CA THR A 58 3.48 27.15 -13.88
C THR A 58 4.37 27.82 -12.84
N TYR A 59 5.34 27.12 -12.26
CA TYR A 59 6.33 27.72 -11.36
C TYR A 59 7.24 28.71 -12.08
N LYS A 60 7.74 28.38 -13.27
CA LYS A 60 8.54 29.31 -14.08
C LYS A 60 7.78 30.60 -14.39
N GLU A 61 6.50 30.47 -14.79
CA GLU A 61 5.64 31.63 -15.05
C GLU A 61 5.45 32.50 -13.79
N ALA A 62 5.16 31.87 -12.64
CA ALA A 62 4.93 32.56 -11.39
C ALA A 62 6.18 33.29 -10.89
N TYR A 63 7.34 32.63 -10.92
CA TYR A 63 8.60 33.26 -10.52
C TYR A 63 9.04 34.35 -11.48
N SER A 64 8.81 34.21 -12.80
CA SER A 64 9.09 35.30 -13.75
C SER A 64 8.21 36.53 -13.50
N ALA A 65 6.93 36.32 -13.22
CA ALA A 65 6.02 37.41 -12.83
C ALA A 65 6.45 38.09 -11.53
N LEU A 66 6.91 37.32 -10.53
CA LEU A 66 7.43 37.86 -9.27
C LEU A 66 8.72 38.66 -9.49
N GLN A 67 9.61 38.21 -10.37
CA GLN A 67 10.84 38.95 -10.73
C GLN A 67 10.49 40.31 -11.35
N LEU A 68 9.51 40.34 -12.26
CA LEU A 68 9.06 41.60 -12.85
C LEU A 68 8.45 42.55 -11.80
N ALA A 69 7.65 42.03 -10.87
CA ALA A 69 7.11 42.82 -9.77
C ALA A 69 8.21 43.36 -8.87
N ASN A 70 9.26 42.58 -8.56
CA ASN A 70 10.41 43.07 -7.78
C ASN A 70 11.24 44.11 -8.54
N ILE A 71 11.32 44.06 -9.86
CA ILE A 71 12.02 45.08 -10.66
C ILE A 71 11.24 46.38 -10.67
N SER A 72 9.91 46.33 -10.79
CA SER A 72 9.07 47.55 -10.86
C SER A 72 8.85 48.21 -9.50
N MET A 73 8.68 47.45 -8.41
CA MET A 73 8.27 47.92 -7.11
C MET A 73 9.35 47.81 -6.03
N GLY A 74 10.47 47.15 -6.31
CA GLY A 74 11.45 46.79 -5.28
C GLY A 74 11.02 45.56 -4.47
N LEU A 75 11.37 45.51 -3.17
CA LEU A 75 11.07 44.36 -2.31
C LEU A 75 9.57 44.23 -2.07
N VAL A 76 8.97 43.16 -2.60
CA VAL A 76 7.54 42.86 -2.50
C VAL A 76 7.15 42.23 -1.14
N THR A 77 8.12 41.89 -0.29
CA THR A 77 7.90 41.22 1.01
C THR A 77 6.84 41.91 1.91
N PRO A 78 6.80 43.25 2.06
CA PRO A 78 5.78 43.90 2.89
C PRO A 78 4.35 43.64 2.41
N TYR A 79 4.15 43.64 1.08
CA TYR A 79 2.85 43.38 0.47
C TYR A 79 2.45 41.90 0.57
N ALA A 80 3.41 41.00 0.42
CA ALA A 80 3.18 39.56 0.58
C ALA A 80 2.72 39.18 1.99
N ASN A 81 3.22 39.88 3.02
CA ASN A 81 2.81 39.69 4.42
C ASN A 81 1.35 40.11 4.69
N CYS A 82 0.76 40.95 3.84
CA CYS A 82 -0.65 41.32 3.92
C CYS A 82 -1.60 40.23 3.38
N ILE A 83 -1.07 39.25 2.66
CA ILE A 83 -1.87 38.14 2.10
C ILE A 83 -2.06 37.09 3.19
N PRO A 84 -3.32 36.74 3.54
CA PRO A 84 -3.57 35.75 4.58
C PRO A 84 -3.15 34.36 4.12
N VAL A 85 -2.61 33.58 5.05
CA VAL A 85 -2.25 32.16 4.81
C VAL A 85 -3.51 31.37 4.46
N GLU A 86 -3.38 30.46 3.50
CA GLU A 86 -4.47 29.60 3.07
C GLU A 86 -4.86 28.60 4.16
N THR A 87 -6.12 28.60 4.56
CA THR A 87 -6.70 27.68 5.55
C THR A 87 -7.82 26.81 4.97
N GLY A 88 -8.12 26.98 3.67
CA GLY A 88 -9.22 26.29 2.98
C GLY A 88 -8.89 24.91 2.45
N VAL A 89 -7.80 24.27 2.91
CA VAL A 89 -7.44 22.91 2.51
C VAL A 89 -8.25 21.89 3.30
N GLU A 90 -9.11 21.13 2.61
CA GLU A 90 -9.85 20.02 3.19
C GLU A 90 -9.25 18.70 2.70
N ILE A 91 -9.00 17.79 3.65
CA ILE A 91 -8.46 16.48 3.36
C ILE A 91 -9.54 15.43 3.65
N SER A 92 -9.98 14.74 2.61
CA SER A 92 -10.83 13.57 2.70
C SER A 92 -10.02 12.30 2.41
N THR A 93 -10.58 11.12 2.67
CA THR A 93 -9.88 9.87 2.42
C THR A 93 -10.69 9.00 1.46
N ARG A 94 -10.01 8.39 0.48
CA ARG A 94 -10.52 7.36 -0.40
C ARG A 94 -9.83 6.03 -0.06
N SER A 95 -10.58 4.96 0.10
CA SER A 95 -10.00 3.63 0.37
C SER A 95 -9.88 2.80 -0.89
N VAL A 96 -8.69 2.28 -1.16
CA VAL A 96 -8.42 1.32 -2.24
C VAL A 96 -7.86 0.05 -1.62
N MET A 97 -8.62 -1.05 -1.67
CA MET A 97 -8.26 -2.34 -1.09
C MET A 97 -7.82 -2.24 0.39
N GLY A 98 -8.47 -1.36 1.17
CA GLY A 98 -8.15 -1.14 2.58
C GLY A 98 -6.88 -0.31 2.81
N VAL A 99 -6.40 0.41 1.79
CA VAL A 99 -5.37 1.45 1.92
C VAL A 99 -6.06 2.80 1.79
N GLU A 100 -5.95 3.64 2.81
CA GLU A 100 -6.51 4.98 2.81
C GLU A 100 -5.59 5.93 2.03
N LEU A 101 -6.12 6.48 0.94
CA LEU A 101 -5.46 7.48 0.10
C LEU A 101 -6.05 8.86 0.43
N PRO A 102 -5.24 9.89 0.63
CA PRO A 102 -5.74 11.24 0.82
C PRO A 102 -6.32 11.77 -0.49
N LYS A 103 -7.37 12.54 -0.38
CA LYS A 103 -7.93 13.37 -1.44
C LYS A 103 -7.98 14.80 -0.92
N VAL A 104 -7.30 15.69 -1.60
CA VAL A 104 -7.20 17.10 -1.23
C VAL A 104 -8.22 17.91 -2.03
N THR A 105 -9.05 18.68 -1.35
CA THR A 105 -9.94 19.66 -1.97
C THR A 105 -9.61 21.04 -1.43
N LEU A 106 -9.38 21.99 -2.33
CA LEU A 106 -9.24 23.38 -1.99
C LEU A 106 -10.62 24.02 -2.11
N LYS A 107 -11.08 24.69 -1.04
CA LYS A 107 -12.26 25.56 -1.13
C LYS A 107 -11.94 26.72 -2.04
N GLU A 108 -12.74 26.92 -3.08
CA GLU A 108 -12.65 28.11 -3.90
C GLU A 108 -12.87 29.35 -3.02
N ARG A 109 -11.86 30.15 -2.91
CA ARG A 109 -11.92 31.43 -2.19
C ARG A 109 -11.99 32.54 -3.22
N HIS A 110 -12.98 33.43 -3.07
CA HIS A 110 -12.97 34.64 -3.87
C HIS A 110 -11.68 35.39 -3.60
N LEU A 111 -10.91 35.66 -4.65
CA LEU A 111 -9.70 36.46 -4.58
C LEU A 111 -10.04 37.85 -4.02
N LYS A 112 -9.60 38.11 -2.81
CA LYS A 112 -9.72 39.44 -2.19
C LYS A 112 -8.35 40.07 -2.20
N VAL A 113 -8.26 41.23 -2.81
CA VAL A 113 -7.06 42.06 -2.72
C VAL A 113 -6.97 42.58 -1.29
N THR A 114 -5.90 42.25 -0.59
CA THR A 114 -5.65 42.62 0.82
C THR A 114 -4.57 43.68 0.99
N TYR A 115 -3.94 44.08 -0.11
CA TYR A 115 -2.92 45.14 -0.15
C TYR A 115 -3.48 46.42 -0.77
N GLY A 116 -2.88 47.57 -0.39
CA GLY A 116 -3.32 48.87 -0.88
C GLY A 116 -2.86 49.18 -2.30
N PHE A 117 -3.72 49.79 -3.11
CA PHE A 117 -3.44 50.09 -4.53
C PHE A 117 -2.54 51.30 -4.76
N SER A 118 -2.25 52.11 -3.76
CA SER A 118 -1.50 53.36 -3.93
C SER A 118 -0.01 53.18 -4.24
N GLN A 119 0.54 52.02 -3.91
CA GLN A 119 1.97 51.70 -4.09
C GLN A 119 2.18 50.33 -4.76
N THR A 120 1.16 49.76 -5.37
CA THR A 120 1.22 48.46 -6.05
C THR A 120 1.02 48.62 -7.55
N ASP A 121 1.69 47.76 -8.33
CA ASP A 121 1.63 47.75 -9.78
C ASP A 121 0.89 46.48 -10.27
N SER A 122 0.37 46.52 -11.48
CA SER A 122 -0.30 45.41 -12.16
C SER A 122 0.58 44.13 -12.26
N GLN A 123 1.90 44.27 -12.17
CA GLN A 123 2.83 43.14 -12.14
C GLN A 123 2.68 42.33 -10.83
N LEU A 124 2.36 42.96 -9.71
CA LEU A 124 2.07 42.28 -8.44
C LEU A 124 0.79 41.47 -8.55
N ASP A 125 -0.26 42.01 -9.17
CA ASP A 125 -1.54 41.30 -9.36
C ASP A 125 -1.34 40.07 -10.27
N ARG A 126 -0.53 40.23 -11.31
CA ARG A 126 -0.18 39.12 -12.20
C ARG A 126 0.59 38.02 -11.47
N ALA A 127 1.55 38.38 -10.63
CA ALA A 127 2.28 37.43 -9.81
C ALA A 127 1.33 36.71 -8.83
N TYR A 128 0.43 37.45 -8.17
CA TYR A 128 -0.55 36.89 -7.24
C TYR A 128 -1.46 35.83 -7.92
N LEU A 129 -1.99 36.16 -9.10
CA LEU A 129 -2.81 35.22 -9.89
C LEU A 129 -2.01 33.98 -10.34
N ALA A 130 -0.75 34.17 -10.72
CA ALA A 130 0.11 33.03 -11.11
C ALA A 130 0.40 32.12 -9.90
N PHE A 131 0.69 32.68 -8.73
CA PHE A 131 0.89 31.88 -7.51
C PHE A 131 -0.39 31.18 -7.03
N GLU A 132 -1.57 31.75 -7.29
CA GLU A 132 -2.85 31.06 -7.00
C GLU A 132 -2.99 29.76 -7.85
N LYS A 133 -2.59 29.79 -9.13
CA LYS A 133 -2.54 28.59 -9.97
C LYS A 133 -1.50 27.59 -9.44
N VAL A 134 -0.31 28.04 -9.07
CA VAL A 134 0.74 27.22 -8.47
C VAL A 134 0.21 26.52 -7.21
N LYS A 135 -0.51 27.20 -6.35
CA LYS A 135 -1.11 26.65 -5.14
C LYS A 135 -2.05 25.47 -5.47
N GLN A 136 -2.94 25.67 -6.46
CA GLN A 136 -3.88 24.61 -6.88
C GLN A 136 -3.14 23.38 -7.42
N THR A 137 -2.18 23.58 -8.32
CA THR A 137 -1.41 22.48 -8.91
C THR A 137 -0.54 21.75 -7.86
N THR A 138 0.04 22.49 -6.92
CA THR A 138 0.82 21.92 -5.82
C THR A 138 -0.04 21.06 -4.89
N ALA A 139 -1.28 21.46 -4.59
CA ALA A 139 -2.20 20.67 -3.78
C ALA A 139 -2.52 19.32 -4.44
N VAL A 140 -2.78 19.32 -5.76
CA VAL A 140 -3.02 18.09 -6.53
C VAL A 140 -1.76 17.20 -6.56
N LEU A 141 -0.57 17.79 -6.75
CA LEU A 141 0.68 17.03 -6.71
C LEU A 141 0.89 16.37 -5.35
N ALA A 142 0.69 17.11 -4.26
CA ALA A 142 0.82 16.59 -2.91
C ALA A 142 -0.12 15.42 -2.63
N GLU A 143 -1.36 15.47 -3.15
CA GLU A 143 -2.31 14.34 -3.10
C GLU A 143 -1.74 13.11 -3.77
N VAL A 144 -1.26 13.25 -5.02
CA VAL A 144 -0.77 12.15 -5.83
C VAL A 144 0.50 11.54 -5.22
N GLU A 145 1.46 12.37 -4.80
CA GLU A 145 2.71 11.89 -4.19
C GLU A 145 2.47 11.15 -2.88
N ASN A 146 1.62 11.67 -1.99
CA ASN A 146 1.27 10.99 -0.76
C ASN A 146 0.52 9.66 -1.02
N SER A 147 -0.33 9.62 -2.04
CA SER A 147 -1.04 8.40 -2.45
C SER A 147 -0.06 7.35 -2.97
N ILE A 148 0.90 7.73 -3.82
CA ILE A 148 1.98 6.86 -4.30
C ILE A 148 2.81 6.30 -3.14
N TYR A 149 3.18 7.17 -2.19
CA TYR A 149 3.94 6.75 -1.01
C TYR A 149 3.18 5.71 -0.18
N ARG A 150 1.92 5.97 0.17
CA ARG A 150 1.08 5.04 0.94
C ARG A 150 0.86 3.71 0.23
N LEU A 151 0.60 3.74 -1.08
CA LEU A 151 0.48 2.53 -1.91
C LEU A 151 1.78 1.73 -1.93
N SER A 152 2.94 2.38 -2.11
CA SER A 152 4.24 1.71 -2.14
C SER A 152 4.54 0.97 -0.83
N VAL A 153 4.25 1.59 0.31
CA VAL A 153 4.40 0.97 1.63
C VAL A 153 3.46 -0.23 1.79
N ALA A 154 2.20 -0.09 1.36
CA ALA A 154 1.22 -1.17 1.42
C ALA A 154 1.59 -2.35 0.51
N ILE A 155 2.09 -2.09 -0.70
CA ILE A 155 2.59 -3.10 -1.64
C ILE A 155 3.76 -3.86 -1.03
N LYS A 156 4.78 -3.15 -0.49
CA LYS A 156 5.93 -3.78 0.19
C LYS A 156 5.49 -4.69 1.34
N LYS A 157 4.54 -4.23 2.16
CA LYS A 157 4.00 -5.02 3.28
C LYS A 157 3.25 -6.26 2.80
N THR A 158 2.42 -6.13 1.76
CA THR A 158 1.66 -7.24 1.16
C THR A 158 2.60 -8.26 0.52
N GLN A 159 3.62 -7.80 -0.22
CA GLN A 159 4.63 -8.64 -0.84
C GLN A 159 5.41 -9.46 0.19
N ARG A 160 5.86 -8.83 1.29
CA ARG A 160 6.57 -9.56 2.37
C ARG A 160 5.70 -10.66 2.97
N ARG A 161 4.40 -10.40 3.17
CA ARG A 161 3.47 -11.41 3.69
C ARG A 161 3.22 -12.53 2.70
N ALA A 162 3.03 -12.20 1.42
CA ALA A 162 2.86 -13.21 0.35
C ALA A 162 4.10 -14.10 0.23
N ASN A 163 5.30 -13.51 0.23
CA ASN A 163 6.55 -14.27 0.17
C ASN A 163 6.73 -15.18 1.40
N ALA A 164 6.37 -14.72 2.59
CA ALA A 164 6.44 -15.54 3.81
C ALA A 164 5.48 -16.73 3.75
N LEU A 165 4.26 -16.54 3.21
CA LEU A 165 3.33 -17.65 2.99
C LEU A 165 3.87 -18.64 1.97
N GLN A 166 4.32 -18.17 0.83
CA GLN A 166 4.78 -19.01 -0.29
C GLN A 166 6.07 -19.78 0.04
N ASN A 167 7.06 -19.12 0.63
CA ASN A 167 8.40 -19.66 0.75
C ASN A 167 8.69 -20.30 2.11
N ILE A 168 7.88 -20.01 3.14
CA ILE A 168 8.13 -20.49 4.50
C ILE A 168 6.96 -21.33 5.00
N ILE A 169 5.74 -20.79 4.98
CA ILE A 169 4.60 -21.41 5.68
C ILE A 169 4.06 -22.60 4.86
N ILE A 170 3.85 -22.43 3.57
CA ILE A 170 3.34 -23.51 2.70
C ILE A 170 4.30 -24.70 2.67
N PRO A 171 5.60 -24.56 2.34
CA PRO A 171 6.53 -25.68 2.30
C PRO A 171 6.68 -26.38 3.65
N ARG A 172 6.70 -25.61 4.74
CA ARG A 172 6.74 -26.17 6.10
C ARG A 172 5.52 -27.03 6.40
N ASN A 173 4.32 -26.55 6.09
CA ASN A 173 3.09 -27.33 6.31
C ASN A 173 3.01 -28.56 5.41
N GLU A 174 3.48 -28.48 4.18
CA GLU A 174 3.58 -29.62 3.26
C GLU A 174 4.49 -30.70 3.82
N HIS A 175 5.67 -30.33 4.30
CA HIS A 175 6.62 -31.25 4.92
C HIS A 175 6.01 -31.92 6.16
N ILE A 176 5.34 -31.15 7.02
CA ILE A 176 4.68 -31.69 8.23
C ILE A 176 3.54 -32.65 7.84
N VAL A 177 2.71 -32.29 6.88
CA VAL A 177 1.61 -33.16 6.39
C VAL A 177 2.18 -34.46 5.85
N LYS A 178 3.24 -34.40 5.05
CA LYS A 178 3.92 -35.59 4.52
C LYS A 178 4.45 -36.47 5.66
N PHE A 179 5.21 -35.88 6.60
CA PHE A 179 5.76 -36.62 7.75
C PHE A 179 4.67 -37.32 8.57
N ILE A 180 3.55 -36.62 8.88
CA ILE A 180 2.45 -37.22 9.62
C ILE A 180 1.80 -38.34 8.83
N THR A 181 1.61 -38.17 7.52
CA THR A 181 1.00 -39.19 6.66
C THR A 181 1.85 -40.47 6.62
N ASP A 182 3.16 -40.30 6.35
CA ASP A 182 4.11 -41.43 6.29
C ASP A 182 4.15 -42.17 7.65
N SER A 183 4.19 -41.44 8.78
CA SER A 183 4.19 -42.03 10.12
C SER A 183 2.88 -42.76 10.47
N LEU A 184 1.73 -42.29 9.99
CA LEU A 184 0.46 -42.95 10.20
C LEU A 184 0.34 -44.20 9.33
N GLU A 185 0.80 -44.17 8.09
CA GLU A 185 0.85 -45.35 7.21
C GLU A 185 1.73 -46.44 7.80
N GLU A 186 2.88 -46.09 8.37
CA GLU A 186 3.77 -47.06 9.02
C GLU A 186 3.10 -47.70 10.23
N LYS A 187 2.43 -46.95 11.09
CA LYS A 187 1.63 -47.47 12.21
C LYS A 187 0.50 -48.39 11.75
N ASP A 188 -0.21 -48.02 10.69
CA ASP A 188 -1.29 -48.85 10.14
C ASP A 188 -0.72 -50.17 9.59
N ARG A 189 0.48 -50.18 8.96
CA ARG A 189 1.18 -51.38 8.53
C ARG A 189 1.61 -52.27 9.69
N GLU A 190 2.16 -51.68 10.74
CA GLU A 190 2.53 -52.39 11.98
C GLU A 190 1.30 -53.05 12.63
N GLU A 191 0.20 -52.33 12.78
CA GLU A 191 -1.05 -52.87 13.33
C GLU A 191 -1.61 -54.02 12.51
N PHE A 192 -1.58 -53.87 11.19
CA PHE A 192 -2.01 -54.94 10.28
C PHE A 192 -1.13 -56.19 10.42
N SER A 193 0.18 -56.04 10.53
CA SER A 193 1.10 -57.14 10.73
C SER A 193 0.86 -57.84 12.08
N ARG A 194 0.67 -57.07 13.15
CA ARG A 194 0.32 -57.61 14.48
C ARG A 194 -1.01 -58.37 14.47
N MET A 195 -2.03 -57.86 13.78
CA MET A 195 -3.32 -58.55 13.62
C MET A 195 -3.17 -59.88 12.86
N LYS A 196 -2.34 -59.95 11.83
CA LYS A 196 -2.05 -61.20 11.12
C LYS A 196 -1.40 -62.26 12.02
N VAL A 197 -0.42 -61.87 12.84
CA VAL A 197 0.27 -62.74 13.78
C VAL A 197 -0.73 -63.28 14.84
N ILE A 198 -1.53 -62.40 15.42
CA ILE A 198 -2.56 -62.78 16.41
C ILE A 198 -3.58 -63.73 15.81
N LYS A 199 -4.06 -63.47 14.59
CA LYS A 199 -4.99 -64.36 13.87
C LYS A 199 -4.37 -65.77 13.65
N ALA A 200 -3.10 -65.79 13.20
CA ALA A 200 -2.39 -67.06 13.00
C ALA A 200 -2.18 -67.86 14.30
N ALA A 201 -1.87 -67.15 15.40
CA ALA A 201 -1.72 -67.77 16.71
C ALA A 201 -3.06 -68.34 17.23
N LYS A 202 -4.17 -67.59 17.10
CA LYS A 202 -5.50 -68.07 17.45
C LYS A 202 -5.96 -69.29 16.65
N LEU A 203 -5.65 -69.36 15.36
CA LEU A 203 -5.96 -70.53 14.53
C LEU A 203 -5.11 -71.75 14.90
N LYS A 204 -3.89 -71.56 15.43
CA LYS A 204 -3.05 -72.67 15.93
C LYS A 204 -3.50 -73.16 17.30
N SER A 205 -4.05 -72.30 18.19
CA SER A 205 -4.54 -72.66 19.50
C SER A 205 -5.97 -73.26 19.50
N ALA A 206 -6.66 -73.14 18.35
CA ALA A 206 -8.00 -73.71 18.17
C ALA A 206 -7.99 -75.11 17.45
N LYS A 207 -6.80 -75.60 17.12
CA LYS A 207 -6.55 -76.98 16.69
C LYS A 207 -5.88 -77.75 17.82
#